data_5b2c478259f15b93012ea50cf936a8ff
#
_entry.id   5b2c478259f15b93012ea50cf936a8ff
#
_cell.length_a   1.000
_cell.length_b   1.000
_cell.length_c   1.000
_cell.angle_alpha   90.00
_cell.angle_beta   90.00
_cell.angle_gamma   90.00
#
_symmetry.space_group_name_H-M   'P 1'
#
loop_
_entity.id
_entity.type
_entity.pdbx_description
1 polymer ?
#
loop_
_entity_poly.entity_id
_entity_poly.type
_entity_poly.pdbx_seq_one_letter_code
_entity_poly.pdbx_strand_id
1 'polypeptide(L)'
;ALPYSKNIASPKAASEMVKLAMDHFAGIDIVINCAAILRDGLVFKGSPEDWDAVVKNNLSSAYYLTNAATPVMRDQFKETRGDGNNYTWGRIINIGSTAGLYGNFGQANYGSAKAGLFGLTRITAMEMVRSQVTANYVAPFAHSRVTDMIEPANQEQAQYKDRAMRVSPHHVANLVTYLCSDQANDVTGQVFGVRGREVFIFSQPRPVATVASIDANWTPEKLGEAVNVTLRSHFTDLATDLEAFNTDPIV
;
A
#
# COMPACT_ATOMS: atom_id res chain seq x y z
N ALA A 1 -3.59 -13.98 -21.95
CA ALA A 1 -2.80 -12.91 -21.35
C ALA A 1 -1.98 -12.18 -22.42
N LEU A 2 -1.81 -10.87 -22.27
CA LEU A 2 -1.00 -10.03 -23.17
C LEU A 2 0.13 -9.41 -22.35
N PRO A 3 1.39 -9.54 -22.77
CA PRO A 3 2.51 -8.92 -22.09
C PRO A 3 2.62 -7.43 -22.44
N TYR A 4 3.03 -6.62 -21.47
CA TYR A 4 3.46 -5.24 -21.66
C TYR A 4 4.87 -5.09 -21.09
N SER A 5 5.86 -4.91 -21.96
CA SER A 5 7.29 -4.99 -21.60
C SER A 5 7.98 -3.61 -21.49
N LYS A 6 7.23 -2.51 -21.62
CA LYS A 6 7.80 -1.15 -21.50
C LYS A 6 7.87 -0.72 -20.03
N ASN A 7 8.65 0.34 -19.78
CA ASN A 7 8.71 0.97 -18.46
C ASN A 7 7.34 1.58 -18.10
N ILE A 8 6.72 1.09 -17.02
CA ILE A 8 5.39 1.50 -16.54
C ILE A 8 5.40 2.83 -15.79
N ALA A 9 6.56 3.38 -15.46
CA ALA A 9 6.70 4.58 -14.65
C ALA A 9 6.49 5.88 -15.46
N SER A 10 5.45 5.90 -16.31
CA SER A 10 5.06 7.10 -17.06
C SER A 10 3.54 7.13 -17.33
N PRO A 11 2.93 8.32 -17.44
CA PRO A 11 1.52 8.46 -17.81
C PRO A 11 1.18 7.82 -19.16
N LYS A 12 2.10 7.94 -20.13
CA LYS A 12 1.94 7.35 -21.46
C LYS A 12 1.84 5.82 -21.39
N ALA A 13 2.71 5.18 -20.61
CA ALA A 13 2.66 3.73 -20.41
C ALA A 13 1.34 3.27 -19.77
N ALA A 14 0.86 4.00 -18.77
CA ALA A 14 -0.41 3.73 -18.14
C ALA A 14 -1.58 3.79 -19.15
N SER A 15 -1.63 4.84 -19.96
CA SER A 15 -2.66 4.98 -21.01
C SER A 15 -2.55 3.88 -22.07
N GLU A 16 -1.33 3.49 -22.48
CA GLU A 16 -1.12 2.38 -23.42
C GLU A 16 -1.59 1.04 -22.85
N MET A 17 -1.37 0.77 -21.55
CA MET A 17 -1.84 -0.47 -20.91
C MET A 17 -3.36 -0.53 -20.82
N VAL A 18 -4.02 0.56 -20.45
CA VAL A 18 -5.47 0.64 -20.41
C VAL A 18 -6.04 0.47 -21.82
N LYS A 19 -5.46 1.16 -22.82
CA LYS A 19 -5.86 0.99 -24.23
C LYS A 19 -5.72 -0.46 -24.69
N LEU A 20 -4.60 -1.13 -24.34
CA LEU A 20 -4.38 -2.53 -24.66
C LEU A 20 -5.48 -3.44 -24.08
N ALA A 21 -5.89 -3.18 -22.84
CA ALA A 21 -7.00 -3.91 -22.22
C ALA A 21 -8.33 -3.66 -22.94
N MET A 22 -8.62 -2.41 -23.26
CA MET A 22 -9.84 -2.04 -24.00
C MET A 22 -9.90 -2.66 -25.39
N ASP A 23 -8.81 -2.59 -26.14
CA ASP A 23 -8.74 -3.11 -27.53
C ASP A 23 -8.93 -4.64 -27.59
N HIS A 24 -8.48 -5.39 -26.57
CA HIS A 24 -8.45 -6.85 -26.60
C HIS A 24 -9.54 -7.51 -25.74
N PHE A 25 -9.97 -6.86 -24.66
CA PHE A 25 -10.92 -7.43 -23.70
C PHE A 25 -12.18 -6.57 -23.54
N ALA A 26 -12.28 -5.49 -24.29
CA ALA A 26 -13.40 -4.53 -24.25
C ALA A 26 -13.65 -3.95 -22.84
N GLY A 27 -12.62 -3.92 -21.97
CA GLY A 27 -12.75 -3.32 -20.64
C GLY A 27 -11.57 -3.60 -19.72
N ILE A 28 -11.62 -2.95 -18.56
CA ILE A 28 -10.67 -3.15 -17.46
C ILE A 28 -11.45 -3.18 -16.14
N ASP A 29 -11.41 -4.29 -15.44
CA ASP A 29 -12.20 -4.51 -14.23
C ASP A 29 -11.31 -4.49 -12.98
N ILE A 30 -10.06 -4.97 -13.10
CA ILE A 30 -9.16 -5.14 -11.96
C ILE A 30 -7.81 -4.51 -12.29
N VAL A 31 -7.30 -3.69 -11.37
CA VAL A 31 -5.94 -3.15 -11.38
C VAL A 31 -5.21 -3.61 -10.12
N ILE A 32 -4.07 -4.29 -10.30
CA ILE A 32 -3.19 -4.69 -9.20
C ILE A 32 -1.84 -4.00 -9.38
N ASN A 33 -1.56 -2.99 -8.56
CA ASN A 33 -0.30 -2.26 -8.53
C ASN A 33 0.71 -3.05 -7.67
N CYS A 34 1.49 -3.92 -8.30
CA CYS A 34 2.45 -4.82 -7.65
C CYS A 34 3.92 -4.49 -7.97
N ALA A 35 4.18 -3.69 -9.01
CA ALA A 35 5.54 -3.35 -9.41
C ALA A 35 6.27 -2.55 -8.34
N ALA A 36 7.53 -2.92 -8.06
CA ALA A 36 8.36 -2.22 -7.10
C ALA A 36 9.85 -2.40 -7.41
N ILE A 37 10.64 -1.41 -7.00
CA ILE A 37 12.10 -1.47 -6.93
C ILE A 37 12.57 -1.04 -5.55
N LEU A 38 13.76 -1.49 -5.16
CA LEU A 38 14.46 -1.07 -3.95
C LEU A 38 15.76 -0.35 -4.30
N ARG A 39 16.10 0.68 -3.53
CA ARG A 39 17.37 1.38 -3.51
C ARG A 39 17.61 1.84 -2.09
N ASP A 40 17.97 0.88 -1.23
CA ASP A 40 18.09 1.11 0.21
C ASP A 40 19.34 1.94 0.51
N GLY A 41 19.21 2.85 1.47
CA GLY A 41 20.28 3.72 1.95
C GLY A 41 19.79 4.58 3.11
N LEU A 42 20.64 4.77 4.12
CA LEU A 42 20.30 5.64 5.24
C LEU A 42 19.99 7.05 4.73
N VAL A 43 19.04 7.75 5.37
CA VAL A 43 18.51 9.04 4.91
C VAL A 43 19.59 10.08 4.60
N PHE A 44 20.70 10.05 5.36
CA PHE A 44 21.84 10.97 5.16
C PHE A 44 22.87 10.47 4.15
N LYS A 45 22.65 9.31 3.51
CA LYS A 45 23.53 8.71 2.48
C LYS A 45 22.79 8.44 1.16
N GLY A 46 21.47 8.54 1.15
CA GLY A 46 20.65 8.30 -0.03
C GLY A 46 20.89 9.36 -1.11
N SER A 47 20.88 8.96 -2.36
CA SER A 47 20.99 9.89 -3.49
C SER A 47 19.61 10.40 -3.94
N PRO A 48 19.50 11.62 -4.48
CA PRO A 48 18.26 12.10 -5.10
C PRO A 48 17.79 11.20 -6.25
N GLU A 49 18.72 10.64 -7.01
CA GLU A 49 18.44 9.76 -8.16
C GLU A 49 17.76 8.45 -7.69
N ASP A 50 18.22 7.87 -6.59
CA ASP A 50 17.60 6.67 -6.00
C ASP A 50 16.22 6.99 -5.41
N TRP A 51 16.09 8.16 -4.77
CA TRP A 51 14.80 8.65 -4.30
C TRP A 51 13.80 8.77 -5.46
N ASP A 52 14.16 9.49 -6.51
CA ASP A 52 13.30 9.71 -7.67
C ASP A 52 12.94 8.41 -8.38
N ALA A 53 13.93 7.52 -8.57
CA ALA A 53 13.69 6.21 -9.16
C ALA A 53 12.69 5.38 -8.36
N VAL A 54 12.83 5.31 -7.04
CA VAL A 54 11.95 4.52 -6.18
C VAL A 54 10.56 5.14 -6.12
N VAL A 55 10.42 6.43 -5.88
CA VAL A 55 9.12 7.11 -5.83
C VAL A 55 8.40 6.99 -7.16
N LYS A 56 9.12 7.18 -8.27
CA LYS A 56 8.55 7.08 -9.61
C LYS A 56 8.04 5.67 -9.93
N ASN A 57 8.79 4.63 -9.56
CA ASN A 57 8.39 3.25 -9.85
C ASN A 57 7.37 2.69 -8.86
N ASN A 58 7.46 3.04 -7.58
CA ASN A 58 6.66 2.40 -6.54
C ASN A 58 5.37 3.17 -6.20
N LEU A 59 5.30 4.48 -6.48
CA LEU A 59 4.14 5.31 -6.20
C LEU A 59 3.55 5.95 -7.46
N SER A 60 4.38 6.68 -8.23
CA SER A 60 3.85 7.41 -9.38
C SER A 60 3.28 6.49 -10.45
N SER A 61 3.90 5.31 -10.69
CA SER A 61 3.38 4.32 -11.64
C SER A 61 1.99 3.81 -11.25
N ALA A 62 1.77 3.55 -9.96
CA ALA A 62 0.46 3.14 -9.44
C ALA A 62 -0.58 4.25 -9.60
N TYR A 63 -0.21 5.50 -9.32
CA TYR A 63 -1.08 6.65 -9.56
C TYR A 63 -1.43 6.77 -11.05
N TYR A 64 -0.46 6.70 -11.95
CA TYR A 64 -0.71 6.84 -13.38
C TYR A 64 -1.65 5.76 -13.91
N LEU A 65 -1.46 4.50 -13.49
CA LEU A 65 -2.34 3.41 -13.92
C LEU A 65 -3.75 3.55 -13.30
N THR A 66 -3.85 3.89 -12.03
CA THR A 66 -5.13 4.16 -11.37
C THR A 66 -5.86 5.31 -12.06
N ASN A 67 -5.16 6.41 -12.35
CA ASN A 67 -5.71 7.58 -13.03
C ASN A 67 -6.21 7.24 -14.46
N ALA A 68 -5.49 6.42 -15.19
CA ALA A 68 -5.89 6.01 -16.54
C ALA A 68 -7.06 4.99 -16.54
N ALA A 69 -7.13 4.11 -15.54
CA ALA A 69 -8.14 3.06 -15.47
C ALA A 69 -9.49 3.53 -14.89
N THR A 70 -9.47 4.43 -13.92
CA THR A 70 -10.69 4.85 -13.19
C THR A 70 -11.75 5.52 -14.06
N PRO A 71 -11.45 6.34 -15.10
CA PRO A 71 -12.48 6.82 -16.02
C PRO A 71 -13.21 5.67 -16.74
N VAL A 72 -12.46 4.68 -17.23
CA VAL A 72 -13.03 3.50 -17.90
C VAL A 72 -13.92 2.70 -16.94
N MET A 73 -13.46 2.43 -15.73
CA MET A 73 -14.26 1.72 -14.71
C MET A 73 -15.56 2.46 -14.38
N ARG A 74 -15.52 3.80 -14.31
CA ARG A 74 -16.72 4.63 -14.09
C ARG A 74 -17.71 4.53 -15.25
N ASP A 75 -17.22 4.52 -16.49
CA ASP A 75 -18.07 4.41 -17.66
C ASP A 75 -18.64 3.00 -17.76
N GLN A 76 -17.88 1.95 -17.49
CA GLN A 76 -18.36 0.57 -17.39
C GLN A 76 -19.47 0.42 -16.34
N PHE A 77 -19.37 1.11 -15.21
CA PHE A 77 -20.44 1.13 -14.19
C PHE A 77 -21.70 1.81 -14.70
N LYS A 78 -21.60 2.96 -15.37
CA LYS A 78 -22.76 3.68 -15.93
C LYS A 78 -23.45 2.90 -17.04
N GLU A 79 -22.67 2.19 -17.85
CA GLU A 79 -23.16 1.41 -18.99
C GLU A 79 -23.62 0.01 -18.58
N THR A 80 -23.55 -0.33 -17.28
CA THR A 80 -23.90 -1.66 -16.74
C THR A 80 -23.25 -2.80 -17.52
N ARG A 81 -21.91 -2.68 -17.71
CA ARG A 81 -21.14 -3.69 -18.44
C ARG A 81 -21.36 -5.09 -17.84
N GLY A 82 -21.60 -6.08 -18.68
CA GLY A 82 -21.86 -7.47 -18.31
C GLY A 82 -23.27 -7.91 -18.67
N ASP A 83 -23.98 -8.49 -17.74
CA ASP A 83 -25.33 -9.05 -17.92
C ASP A 83 -26.47 -8.03 -17.76
N GLY A 84 -26.17 -6.76 -17.70
CA GLY A 84 -27.14 -5.68 -17.55
C GLY A 84 -27.66 -5.47 -16.12
N ASN A 85 -27.19 -6.24 -15.17
CA ASN A 85 -27.53 -6.11 -13.76
C ASN A 85 -26.31 -5.67 -12.95
N ASN A 86 -26.32 -4.47 -12.39
CA ASN A 86 -25.39 -3.97 -11.38
C ASN A 86 -23.89 -4.35 -11.58
N TYR A 87 -23.20 -3.66 -12.48
CA TYR A 87 -21.75 -3.78 -12.58
C TYR A 87 -21.10 -3.38 -11.24
N THR A 88 -20.48 -4.33 -10.55
CA THR A 88 -19.83 -4.14 -9.24
C THR A 88 -18.36 -4.59 -9.23
N TRP A 89 -17.73 -4.70 -10.40
CA TRP A 89 -16.46 -5.41 -10.57
C TRP A 89 -15.20 -4.55 -10.53
N GLY A 90 -15.31 -3.24 -10.45
CA GLY A 90 -14.12 -2.36 -10.37
C GLY A 90 -13.32 -2.64 -9.11
N ARG A 91 -12.05 -3.08 -9.26
CA ARG A 91 -11.14 -3.41 -8.15
C ARG A 91 -9.77 -2.77 -8.34
N ILE A 92 -9.28 -2.11 -7.32
CA ILE A 92 -7.91 -1.55 -7.32
C ILE A 92 -7.20 -2.07 -6.06
N ILE A 93 -6.12 -2.82 -6.28
CA ILE A 93 -5.31 -3.37 -5.19
C ILE A 93 -3.91 -2.77 -5.26
N ASN A 94 -3.51 -2.08 -4.22
CA ASN A 94 -2.16 -1.55 -4.07
C ASN A 94 -1.33 -2.46 -3.16
N ILE A 95 -0.31 -3.11 -3.72
CA ILE A 95 0.62 -3.91 -2.94
C ILE A 95 1.60 -2.97 -2.24
N GLY A 96 1.34 -2.78 -0.98
CA GLY A 96 2.07 -1.92 -0.08
C GLY A 96 3.26 -2.59 0.58
N SER A 97 3.55 -2.16 1.80
CA SER A 97 4.55 -2.75 2.70
C SER A 97 4.32 -2.24 4.11
N THR A 98 4.66 -3.04 5.09
CA THR A 98 4.77 -2.61 6.49
C THR A 98 5.80 -1.50 6.68
N ALA A 99 6.86 -1.45 5.88
CA ALA A 99 7.80 -0.33 5.87
C ALA A 99 7.15 1.04 5.60
N GLY A 100 6.00 1.06 4.90
CA GLY A 100 5.21 2.28 4.70
C GLY A 100 4.29 2.63 5.88
N LEU A 101 4.12 1.74 6.85
CA LEU A 101 3.26 1.90 8.02
C LEU A 101 4.07 2.14 9.30
N TYR A 102 5.15 1.38 9.49
CA TYR A 102 6.04 1.45 10.64
C TYR A 102 7.31 2.29 10.40
N GLY A 103 7.74 2.40 9.15
CA GLY A 103 9.10 2.80 8.81
C GLY A 103 10.06 1.60 8.84
N ASN A 104 11.21 1.75 8.19
CA ASN A 104 12.29 0.78 8.27
C ASN A 104 13.63 1.47 8.00
N PHE A 105 14.69 0.99 8.65
CA PHE A 105 16.04 1.53 8.49
C PHE A 105 16.52 1.42 7.04
N GLY A 106 17.08 2.52 6.50
CA GLY A 106 17.61 2.56 5.15
C GLY A 106 16.56 2.63 4.05
N GLN A 107 15.27 2.74 4.37
CA GLN A 107 14.19 2.71 3.40
C GLN A 107 13.39 4.02 3.31
N ALA A 108 14.06 5.16 3.44
CA ALA A 108 13.40 6.46 3.38
C ALA A 108 12.60 6.66 2.08
N ASN A 109 13.16 6.29 0.93
CA ASN A 109 12.50 6.35 -0.37
C ASN A 109 11.38 5.31 -0.52
N TYR A 110 11.69 4.04 -0.19
CA TYR A 110 10.75 2.92 -0.31
C TYR A 110 9.58 3.06 0.67
N GLY A 111 9.86 3.28 1.95
CA GLY A 111 8.85 3.47 2.99
C GLY A 111 7.93 4.65 2.67
N SER A 112 8.50 5.79 2.23
CA SER A 112 7.71 6.96 1.81
C SER A 112 6.82 6.65 0.61
N ALA A 113 7.32 5.95 -0.41
CA ALA A 113 6.52 5.55 -1.56
C ALA A 113 5.38 4.60 -1.17
N LYS A 114 5.65 3.63 -0.28
CA LYS A 114 4.64 2.68 0.21
C LYS A 114 3.64 3.34 1.17
N ALA A 115 4.03 4.33 1.97
CA ALA A 115 3.12 5.19 2.73
C ALA A 115 2.22 6.03 1.79
N GLY A 116 2.79 6.55 0.70
CA GLY A 116 2.03 7.25 -0.34
C GLY A 116 0.95 6.38 -0.98
N LEU A 117 1.21 5.10 -1.19
CA LEU A 117 0.20 4.14 -1.69
C LEU A 117 -0.97 3.97 -0.70
N PHE A 118 -0.72 4.04 0.61
CA PHE A 118 -1.80 4.04 1.60
C PHE A 118 -2.73 5.23 1.40
N GLY A 119 -2.17 6.45 1.28
CA GLY A 119 -2.95 7.65 1.00
C GLY A 119 -3.71 7.56 -0.32
N LEU A 120 -3.04 7.13 -1.39
CA LEU A 120 -3.66 6.91 -2.71
C LEU A 120 -4.83 5.92 -2.63
N THR A 121 -4.67 4.81 -1.92
CA THR A 121 -5.74 3.83 -1.71
C THR A 121 -6.97 4.44 -1.05
N ARG A 122 -6.76 5.22 0.03
CA ARG A 122 -7.85 5.85 0.78
C ARG A 122 -8.62 6.86 -0.08
N ILE A 123 -7.90 7.72 -0.79
CA ILE A 123 -8.49 8.74 -1.67
C ILE A 123 -9.25 8.05 -2.81
N THR A 124 -8.65 7.07 -3.48
CA THR A 124 -9.30 6.33 -4.56
C THR A 124 -10.58 5.64 -4.08
N ALA A 125 -10.57 5.00 -2.90
CA ALA A 125 -11.75 4.39 -2.31
C ALA A 125 -12.88 5.40 -2.09
N MET A 126 -12.56 6.59 -1.57
CA MET A 126 -13.56 7.65 -1.32
C MET A 126 -14.13 8.22 -2.61
N GLU A 127 -13.30 8.47 -3.62
CA GLU A 127 -13.71 9.07 -4.89
C GLU A 127 -14.50 8.10 -5.77
N MET A 128 -14.20 6.80 -5.68
CA MET A 128 -14.74 5.78 -6.57
C MET A 128 -15.93 5.00 -5.99
N VAL A 129 -16.29 5.21 -4.73
CA VAL A 129 -17.38 4.49 -4.05
C VAL A 129 -18.72 4.58 -4.79
N ARG A 130 -19.04 5.73 -5.38
CA ARG A 130 -20.28 5.95 -6.16
C ARG A 130 -20.31 5.18 -7.47
N SER A 131 -19.17 4.72 -7.94
CA SER A 131 -19.04 3.88 -9.15
C SER A 131 -18.81 2.41 -8.78
N GLN A 132 -19.01 2.05 -7.51
CA GLN A 132 -18.82 0.71 -6.94
C GLN A 132 -17.43 0.10 -7.25
N VAL A 133 -16.41 0.95 -7.38
CA VAL A 133 -15.02 0.53 -7.49
C VAL A 133 -14.41 0.52 -6.10
N THR A 134 -13.91 -0.62 -5.67
CA THR A 134 -13.20 -0.75 -4.40
C THR A 134 -11.70 -0.52 -4.59
N ALA A 135 -11.05 0.02 -3.56
CA ALA A 135 -9.60 0.19 -3.53
C ALA A 135 -9.06 -0.23 -2.17
N ASN A 136 -8.11 -1.18 -2.14
CA ASN A 136 -7.55 -1.71 -0.90
C ASN A 136 -6.02 -1.78 -0.97
N TYR A 137 -5.39 -1.69 0.20
CA TYR A 137 -3.95 -1.80 0.40
C TYR A 137 -3.62 -3.15 1.01
N VAL A 138 -2.59 -3.83 0.50
CA VAL A 138 -2.12 -5.11 1.02
C VAL A 138 -0.64 -5.01 1.36
N ALA A 139 -0.28 -5.20 2.63
CA ALA A 139 1.08 -5.30 3.12
C ALA A 139 1.49 -6.78 3.23
N PRO A 140 2.31 -7.30 2.31
CA PRO A 140 2.70 -8.71 2.30
C PRO A 140 3.90 -8.97 3.19
N PHE A 141 3.90 -10.15 3.85
CA PHE A 141 5.07 -10.82 4.38
C PHE A 141 5.21 -12.15 3.65
N ALA A 142 6.13 -12.26 2.72
CA ALA A 142 6.32 -13.47 1.95
C ALA A 142 7.69 -13.50 1.29
N HIS A 143 8.14 -14.70 0.96
CA HIS A 143 9.30 -14.90 0.11
C HIS A 143 9.09 -14.21 -1.26
N SER A 144 10.08 -13.47 -1.69
CA SER A 144 10.09 -12.79 -2.98
C SER A 144 11.53 -12.52 -3.42
N ARG A 145 11.73 -12.14 -4.67
CA ARG A 145 13.04 -11.68 -5.15
C ARG A 145 13.60 -10.50 -4.35
N VAL A 146 12.73 -9.72 -3.72
CA VAL A 146 13.12 -8.63 -2.82
C VAL A 146 13.70 -9.17 -1.52
N THR A 147 13.06 -10.17 -0.90
CA THR A 147 13.58 -10.81 0.31
C THR A 147 14.88 -11.59 0.06
N ASP A 148 15.06 -12.13 -1.14
CA ASP A 148 16.33 -12.79 -1.53
C ASP A 148 17.52 -11.81 -1.49
N MET A 149 17.30 -10.54 -1.87
CA MET A 149 18.33 -9.51 -1.92
C MET A 149 18.68 -8.90 -0.56
N ILE A 150 17.92 -9.19 0.50
CA ILE A 150 18.23 -8.68 1.84
C ILE A 150 19.54 -9.32 2.34
N GLU A 151 20.55 -8.49 2.59
CA GLU A 151 21.78 -8.89 3.29
C GLU A 151 21.61 -8.51 4.78
N PRO A 152 21.44 -9.49 5.68
CA PRO A 152 21.21 -9.19 7.09
C PRO A 152 22.42 -8.50 7.72
N ALA A 153 22.23 -7.34 8.31
CA ALA A 153 23.28 -6.61 9.02
C ALA A 153 23.46 -7.08 10.47
N ASN A 154 22.49 -7.82 11.01
CA ASN A 154 22.51 -8.34 12.38
C ASN A 154 21.67 -9.62 12.48
N GLN A 155 21.72 -10.25 13.65
CA GLN A 155 21.02 -11.52 13.92
C GLN A 155 19.50 -11.40 13.80
N GLU A 156 18.92 -10.29 14.18
CA GLU A 156 17.48 -10.04 14.11
C GLU A 156 16.99 -10.00 12.64
N GLN A 157 17.71 -9.27 11.80
CA GLN A 157 17.42 -9.26 10.35
C GLN A 157 17.63 -10.62 9.71
N ALA A 158 18.61 -11.40 10.16
CA ALA A 158 18.81 -12.77 9.68
C ALA A 158 17.62 -13.68 10.05
N GLN A 159 17.12 -13.58 11.28
CA GLN A 159 15.93 -14.31 11.72
C GLN A 159 14.67 -13.90 10.96
N TYR A 160 14.49 -12.60 10.73
CA TYR A 160 13.39 -12.10 9.92
C TYR A 160 13.43 -12.66 8.49
N LYS A 161 14.60 -12.58 7.84
CA LYS A 161 14.80 -13.14 6.49
C LYS A 161 14.46 -14.64 6.47
N ASP A 162 14.97 -15.42 7.44
CA ASP A 162 14.69 -16.86 7.54
C ASP A 162 13.17 -17.14 7.68
N ARG A 163 12.46 -16.34 8.49
CA ARG A 163 11.00 -16.46 8.62
C ARG A 163 10.30 -16.11 7.30
N ALA A 164 10.70 -15.00 6.65
CA ALA A 164 10.10 -14.56 5.40
C ALA A 164 10.29 -15.59 4.27
N MET A 165 11.47 -16.22 4.21
CA MET A 165 11.79 -17.26 3.21
C MET A 165 10.90 -18.50 3.31
N ARG A 166 10.33 -18.78 4.48
CA ARG A 166 9.40 -19.89 4.70
C ARG A 166 7.96 -19.59 4.26
N VAL A 167 7.62 -18.33 4.05
CA VAL A 167 6.26 -17.92 3.74
C VAL A 167 6.03 -17.85 2.24
N SER A 168 5.15 -18.74 1.74
CA SER A 168 4.79 -18.76 0.33
C SER A 168 4.02 -17.50 -0.10
N PRO A 169 4.34 -16.89 -1.25
CA PRO A 169 3.57 -15.77 -1.82
C PRO A 169 2.13 -16.14 -2.19
N HIS A 170 1.78 -17.43 -2.23
CA HIS A 170 0.41 -17.89 -2.44
C HIS A 170 -0.59 -17.30 -1.44
N HIS A 171 -0.18 -17.10 -0.19
CA HIS A 171 -1.05 -16.50 0.82
C HIS A 171 -1.44 -15.07 0.46
N VAL A 172 -0.49 -14.31 -0.09
CA VAL A 172 -0.76 -12.96 -0.61
C VAL A 172 -1.72 -13.02 -1.80
N ALA A 173 -1.47 -13.93 -2.74
CA ALA A 173 -2.34 -14.11 -3.91
C ALA A 173 -3.78 -14.49 -3.50
N ASN A 174 -3.96 -15.33 -2.50
CA ASN A 174 -5.29 -15.70 -1.99
C ASN A 174 -6.06 -14.49 -1.45
N LEU A 175 -5.42 -13.63 -0.63
CA LEU A 175 -6.04 -12.41 -0.14
C LEU A 175 -6.39 -11.45 -1.30
N VAL A 176 -5.46 -11.25 -2.24
CA VAL A 176 -5.70 -10.39 -3.40
C VAL A 176 -6.85 -10.94 -4.26
N THR A 177 -6.91 -12.25 -4.48
CA THR A 177 -8.01 -12.90 -5.22
C THR A 177 -9.35 -12.70 -4.51
N TYR A 178 -9.41 -12.85 -3.19
CA TYR A 178 -10.60 -12.54 -2.40
C TYR A 178 -11.02 -11.07 -2.59
N LEU A 179 -10.10 -10.13 -2.45
CA LEU A 179 -10.39 -8.69 -2.61
C LEU A 179 -10.82 -8.32 -4.05
N CYS A 180 -10.47 -9.15 -5.03
CA CYS A 180 -10.91 -8.99 -6.41
C CYS A 180 -12.24 -9.70 -6.73
N SER A 181 -12.77 -10.50 -5.81
CA SER A 181 -14.01 -11.25 -6.01
C SER A 181 -15.26 -10.40 -5.71
N ASP A 182 -16.43 -10.95 -6.02
CA ASP A 182 -17.73 -10.39 -5.67
C ASP A 182 -18.02 -10.43 -4.17
N GLN A 183 -17.41 -11.36 -3.44
CA GLN A 183 -17.51 -11.45 -1.98
C GLN A 183 -16.92 -10.24 -1.25
N ALA A 184 -16.11 -9.43 -1.92
CA ALA A 184 -15.47 -8.24 -1.38
C ALA A 184 -15.98 -6.93 -2.01
N ASN A 185 -17.21 -6.93 -2.53
CA ASN A 185 -17.79 -5.78 -3.24
C ASN A 185 -18.02 -4.54 -2.36
N ASP A 186 -18.09 -4.71 -1.04
CA ASP A 186 -18.22 -3.67 -0.01
C ASP A 186 -16.91 -3.42 0.77
N VAL A 187 -15.86 -4.17 0.47
CA VAL A 187 -14.56 -4.04 1.14
C VAL A 187 -13.72 -2.99 0.41
N THR A 188 -13.67 -1.77 0.95
CA THR A 188 -12.95 -0.66 0.33
C THR A 188 -12.23 0.23 1.35
N GLY A 189 -11.11 0.80 0.95
CA GLY A 189 -10.29 1.68 1.76
C GLY A 189 -9.59 1.00 2.92
N GLN A 190 -9.50 -0.33 2.92
CA GLN A 190 -8.90 -1.10 4.01
C GLN A 190 -7.40 -1.33 3.80
N VAL A 191 -6.71 -1.54 4.91
CA VAL A 191 -5.27 -1.86 4.96
C VAL A 191 -5.11 -3.25 5.55
N PHE A 192 -4.86 -4.21 4.69
CA PHE A 192 -4.65 -5.59 5.09
C PHE A 192 -3.16 -5.90 5.22
N GLY A 193 -2.81 -6.73 6.19
CA GLY A 193 -1.55 -7.45 6.23
C GLY A 193 -1.78 -8.94 6.02
N VAL A 194 -0.81 -9.62 5.40
CA VAL A 194 -0.86 -11.07 5.22
C VAL A 194 0.50 -11.69 5.45
N ARG A 195 0.58 -12.68 6.36
CA ARG A 195 1.80 -13.40 6.74
C ARG A 195 1.50 -14.88 6.88
N GLY A 196 1.84 -15.67 5.88
CA GLY A 196 1.40 -17.06 5.84
C GLY A 196 -0.13 -17.15 5.90
N ARG A 197 -0.68 -17.97 6.77
CA ARG A 197 -2.13 -18.14 6.99
C ARG A 197 -2.75 -17.06 7.87
N GLU A 198 -1.96 -16.07 8.33
CA GLU A 198 -2.44 -14.96 9.13
C GLU A 198 -2.84 -13.80 8.23
N VAL A 199 -4.06 -13.28 8.42
CA VAL A 199 -4.55 -12.06 7.79
C VAL A 199 -4.98 -11.11 8.90
N PHE A 200 -4.50 -9.87 8.84
CA PHE A 200 -4.82 -8.84 9.82
C PHE A 200 -5.19 -7.53 9.14
N ILE A 201 -5.89 -6.68 9.88
CA ILE A 201 -6.29 -5.35 9.44
C ILE A 201 -5.56 -4.31 10.28
N PHE A 202 -4.96 -3.32 9.61
CA PHE A 202 -4.37 -2.16 10.27
C PHE A 202 -5.44 -1.08 10.47
N SER A 203 -5.45 -0.48 11.64
CA SER A 203 -6.33 0.63 11.93
C SER A 203 -5.91 1.89 11.15
N GLN A 204 -6.88 2.70 10.80
CA GLN A 204 -6.60 4.03 10.28
C GLN A 204 -6.10 4.94 11.40
N PRO A 205 -5.08 5.80 11.18
CA PRO A 205 -4.67 6.79 12.17
C PRO A 205 -5.86 7.67 12.60
N ARG A 206 -6.06 7.79 13.91
CA ARG A 206 -7.08 8.61 14.55
C ARG A 206 -6.45 9.31 15.76
N PRO A 207 -6.90 10.51 16.13
CA PRO A 207 -6.50 11.11 17.41
C PRO A 207 -6.89 10.19 18.56
N VAL A 208 -5.93 9.87 19.43
CA VAL A 208 -6.14 9.02 20.62
C VAL A 208 -6.22 9.86 21.90
N ALA A 209 -5.72 11.09 21.89
CA ALA A 209 -5.81 12.05 22.96
C ALA A 209 -5.79 13.47 22.41
N THR A 210 -6.26 14.43 23.21
CA THR A 210 -6.32 15.85 22.85
C THR A 210 -6.03 16.70 24.08
N VAL A 211 -5.30 17.80 23.89
CA VAL A 211 -5.19 18.90 24.85
C VAL A 211 -5.70 20.18 24.22
N ALA A 212 -6.34 21.03 25.00
CA ALA A 212 -6.83 22.33 24.56
C ALA A 212 -6.53 23.41 25.59
N SER A 213 -6.19 24.62 25.12
CA SER A 213 -6.15 25.81 25.97
C SER A 213 -7.51 26.53 25.85
N ILE A 214 -8.20 26.67 26.96
CA ILE A 214 -9.58 27.22 26.98
C ILE A 214 -9.53 28.74 27.13
N ASP A 215 -8.59 29.25 27.96
CA ASP A 215 -8.60 30.63 28.44
C ASP A 215 -7.65 31.57 27.70
N ALA A 216 -6.67 31.02 26.95
CA ALA A 216 -5.65 31.79 26.25
C ALA A 216 -4.97 31.01 25.14
N ASN A 217 -4.23 31.71 24.26
CA ASN A 217 -3.34 31.08 23.30
C ASN A 217 -2.23 30.28 24.00
N TRP A 218 -1.80 29.19 23.35
CA TRP A 218 -0.65 28.43 23.82
C TRP A 218 0.63 29.27 23.83
N THR A 219 1.39 29.21 24.91
CA THR A 219 2.81 29.51 24.86
C THR A 219 3.58 28.17 24.74
N PRO A 220 4.82 28.17 24.21
CA PRO A 220 5.61 26.94 24.11
C PRO A 220 5.74 26.20 25.44
N GLU A 221 5.90 26.92 26.56
CA GLU A 221 6.06 26.35 27.89
C GLU A 221 4.78 25.66 28.36
N LYS A 222 3.64 26.33 28.27
CA LYS A 222 2.33 25.76 28.67
C LYS A 222 1.93 24.57 27.79
N LEU A 223 2.23 24.67 26.47
CA LEU A 223 2.01 23.56 25.57
C LEU A 223 2.91 22.35 25.94
N GLY A 224 4.19 22.60 26.23
CA GLY A 224 5.12 21.57 26.65
C GLY A 224 4.66 20.84 27.92
N GLU A 225 4.16 21.57 28.92
CA GLU A 225 3.59 20.99 30.15
C GLU A 225 2.36 20.12 29.82
N ALA A 226 1.40 20.63 29.03
CA ALA A 226 0.19 19.91 28.64
C ALA A 226 0.49 18.64 27.83
N VAL A 227 1.44 18.71 26.89
CA VAL A 227 1.91 17.54 26.12
C VAL A 227 2.51 16.49 27.06
N ASN A 228 3.41 16.90 28.00
CA ASN A 228 4.05 15.98 28.91
C ASN A 228 3.06 15.28 29.86
N VAL A 229 2.05 16.00 30.34
CA VAL A 229 1.06 15.46 31.29
C VAL A 229 0.03 14.57 30.58
N THR A 230 -0.42 14.96 29.39
CA THR A 230 -1.61 14.31 28.78
C THR A 230 -1.25 13.47 27.54
N LEU A 231 -0.40 13.96 26.62
CA LEU A 231 -0.17 13.26 25.34
C LEU A 231 1.01 12.28 25.39
N ARG A 232 1.98 12.49 26.28
CA ARG A 232 3.22 11.70 26.28
C ARG A 232 3.00 10.20 26.47
N SER A 233 2.01 9.81 27.24
CA SER A 233 1.66 8.39 27.47
C SER A 233 1.08 7.70 26.21
N HIS A 234 0.72 8.49 25.20
CA HIS A 234 0.18 8.00 23.92
C HIS A 234 1.19 8.06 22.77
N PHE A 235 2.43 8.47 23.06
CA PHE A 235 3.48 8.47 22.03
C PHE A 235 3.77 7.05 21.60
N THR A 236 3.86 6.83 20.27
CA THR A 236 4.28 5.55 19.72
C THR A 236 5.80 5.43 19.81
N ASP A 237 6.27 4.20 19.95
CA ASP A 237 7.68 3.87 19.85
C ASP A 237 8.18 3.93 18.38
N LEU A 238 9.42 3.54 18.16
CA LEU A 238 10.06 3.43 16.84
C LEU A 238 10.24 1.97 16.43
N ALA A 239 9.46 1.06 17.00
CA ALA A 239 9.52 -0.35 16.64
C ALA A 239 9.21 -0.53 15.15
N THR A 240 10.07 -1.28 14.46
CA THR A 240 9.88 -1.65 13.07
C THR A 240 8.95 -2.86 12.96
N ASP A 241 8.58 -3.24 11.74
CA ASP A 241 7.84 -4.47 11.51
C ASP A 241 8.61 -5.73 11.93
N LEU A 242 9.94 -5.68 11.94
CA LEU A 242 10.80 -6.78 12.45
C LEU A 242 10.51 -7.08 13.92
N GLU A 243 10.34 -6.03 14.73
CA GLU A 243 10.06 -6.13 16.16
C GLU A 243 8.58 -6.44 16.40
N ALA A 244 7.68 -5.75 15.68
CA ALA A 244 6.23 -5.92 15.82
C ALA A 244 5.76 -7.34 15.44
N PHE A 245 6.43 -7.99 14.50
CA PHE A 245 6.11 -9.35 14.03
C PHE A 245 7.21 -10.37 14.35
N ASN A 246 7.89 -10.20 15.49
CA ASN A 246 8.97 -11.07 15.93
C ASN A 246 8.48 -12.43 16.47
N THR A 247 7.58 -13.07 15.73
CA THR A 247 7.05 -14.41 15.99
C THR A 247 7.14 -15.28 14.74
N ASP A 248 7.09 -16.59 14.89
CA ASP A 248 7.05 -17.47 13.73
C ASP A 248 5.71 -17.34 13.00
N PRO A 249 5.73 -17.26 11.66
CA PRO A 249 4.51 -17.22 10.86
C PRO A 249 3.80 -18.56 10.89
N ILE A 250 2.48 -18.55 10.78
CA ILE A 250 1.68 -19.76 10.54
C ILE A 250 1.76 -20.10 9.04
N VAL A 251 2.56 -21.09 8.69
CA VAL A 251 2.83 -21.52 7.31
C VAL A 251 2.13 -22.81 6.97
#